data_b75da2f2332f8fba91eade0e85f55944
#
_entry.id   b75da2f2332f8fba91eade0e85f55944
#
_cell.length_a   1.000
_cell.length_b   1.000
_cell.length_c   1.000
_cell.angle_alpha   90.00
_cell.angle_beta   90.00
_cell.angle_gamma   90.00
#
_symmetry.space_group_name_H-M   'P 1'
#
loop_
_entity.id
_entity.type
_entity.pdbx_description
1 polymer ?
#
loop_
_entity_poly.entity_id
_entity_poly.type
_entity_poly.pdbx_seq_one_letter_code
_entity_poly.pdbx_strand_id
1 'polypeptide(L)'
;KELVRGRLSDKRYEHTINVKKMAVKLAKRYGADEEKAALAAILHDSAKEISKDEMREIMRQYPQYAEGGESRPTPVWHGICASILARTQWGVEDEAILSAIACHTAGKPGMSKLDKIVYLADMTSAERDWPGVNKLRKLELKDLDAAMLAALKQTNDFVLSQGKPLDPVSKACLLYTSDA
;
A
#
# COMPACT_ATOMS: atom_id res chain seq x y z
N LYS A 1 13.13 -11.91 -1.93
CA LYS A 1 12.44 -12.13 -3.22
C LYS A 1 11.90 -13.55 -3.35
N GLU A 2 12.69 -14.57 -3.07
CA GLU A 2 12.29 -16.00 -3.18
C GLU A 2 11.09 -16.33 -2.31
N LEU A 3 11.08 -15.88 -1.06
CA LEU A 3 9.96 -16.10 -0.12
C LEU A 3 8.62 -15.57 -0.63
N VAL A 4 8.62 -14.40 -1.25
CA VAL A 4 7.40 -13.80 -1.82
C VAL A 4 7.02 -14.49 -3.13
N ARG A 5 8.00 -14.91 -3.94
CA ARG A 5 7.76 -15.60 -5.22
C ARG A 5 6.92 -16.87 -5.04
N GLY A 6 7.19 -17.64 -3.99
CA GLY A 6 6.45 -18.88 -3.69
C GLY A 6 5.02 -18.67 -3.19
N ARG A 7 4.63 -17.43 -2.85
CA ARG A 7 3.30 -17.08 -2.32
C ARG A 7 2.38 -16.41 -3.32
N LEU A 8 2.91 -15.97 -4.46
CA LEU A 8 2.18 -15.17 -5.43
C LEU A 8 2.12 -15.85 -6.79
N SER A 9 0.99 -15.69 -7.48
CA SER A 9 0.86 -16.03 -8.89
C SER A 9 1.86 -15.24 -9.74
N ASP A 10 2.18 -15.73 -10.94
CA ASP A 10 3.12 -15.07 -11.85
C ASP A 10 2.73 -13.62 -12.11
N LYS A 11 1.44 -13.37 -12.38
CA LYS A 11 0.90 -12.03 -12.60
C LYS A 11 1.09 -11.11 -11.39
N ARG A 12 0.84 -11.61 -10.18
CA ARG A 12 0.99 -10.83 -8.95
C ARG A 12 2.45 -10.58 -8.63
N TYR A 13 3.32 -11.54 -8.90
CA TYR A 13 4.74 -11.36 -8.73
C TYR A 13 5.31 -10.32 -9.71
N GLU A 14 4.90 -10.35 -10.98
CA GLU A 14 5.26 -9.32 -11.97
C GLU A 14 4.85 -7.92 -11.51
N HIS A 15 3.61 -7.77 -11.05
CA HIS A 15 3.13 -6.55 -10.41
C HIS A 15 4.05 -6.10 -9.28
N THR A 16 4.36 -6.98 -8.34
CA THR A 16 5.27 -6.69 -7.21
C THR A 16 6.64 -6.16 -7.67
N ILE A 17 7.20 -6.73 -8.73
CA ILE A 17 8.47 -6.26 -9.30
C ILE A 17 8.33 -4.88 -9.94
N ASN A 18 7.23 -4.59 -10.61
CA ASN A 18 6.96 -3.28 -11.20
C ASN A 18 6.74 -2.21 -10.13
N VAL A 19 6.00 -2.53 -9.07
CA VAL A 19 5.83 -1.66 -7.89
C VAL A 19 7.18 -1.35 -7.25
N LYS A 20 8.04 -2.36 -7.06
CA LYS A 20 9.40 -2.14 -6.54
C LYS A 20 10.19 -1.16 -7.40
N LYS A 21 10.19 -1.32 -8.73
CA LYS A 21 10.90 -0.41 -9.64
C LYS A 21 10.42 1.03 -9.49
N MET A 22 9.09 1.22 -9.40
CA MET A 22 8.50 2.54 -9.23
C MET A 22 8.81 3.12 -7.84
N ALA A 23 8.69 2.34 -6.77
CA ALA A 23 9.00 2.79 -5.40
C ALA A 23 10.46 3.24 -5.27
N VAL A 24 11.42 2.50 -5.81
CA VAL A 24 12.84 2.90 -5.82
C VAL A 24 13.05 4.18 -6.62
N LYS A 25 12.40 4.33 -7.77
CA LYS A 25 12.47 5.56 -8.58
C LYS A 25 11.96 6.78 -7.81
N LEU A 26 10.83 6.65 -7.12
CA LEU A 26 10.26 7.73 -6.30
C LEU A 26 11.13 8.01 -5.07
N ALA A 27 11.63 6.96 -4.39
CA ALA A 27 12.53 7.11 -3.24
C ALA A 27 13.78 7.91 -3.61
N LYS A 28 14.44 7.56 -4.71
CA LYS A 28 15.58 8.30 -5.24
C LYS A 28 15.25 9.76 -5.53
N ARG A 29 14.08 10.01 -6.15
CA ARG A 29 13.68 11.38 -6.51
C ARG A 29 13.44 12.26 -5.29
N TYR A 30 12.85 11.71 -4.23
CA TYR A 30 12.45 12.47 -3.04
C TYR A 30 13.41 12.32 -1.85
N GLY A 31 14.60 11.74 -2.08
CA GLY A 31 15.60 11.56 -1.02
C GLY A 31 15.12 10.67 0.12
N ALA A 32 14.34 9.63 -0.19
CA ALA A 32 13.96 8.58 0.74
C ALA A 32 14.91 7.37 0.60
N ASP A 33 14.88 6.49 1.59
CA ASP A 33 15.69 5.27 1.59
C ASP A 33 15.20 4.29 0.51
N GLU A 34 16.04 4.06 -0.50
CA GLU A 34 15.73 3.19 -1.65
C GLU A 34 15.60 1.72 -1.24
N GLU A 35 16.36 1.26 -0.25
CA GLU A 35 16.32 -0.12 0.24
C GLU A 35 15.04 -0.39 1.03
N LYS A 36 14.63 0.55 1.89
CA LYS A 36 13.35 0.48 2.59
C LYS A 36 12.18 0.51 1.63
N ALA A 37 12.22 1.38 0.62
CA ALA A 37 11.19 1.46 -0.42
C ALA A 37 11.11 0.16 -1.24
N ALA A 38 12.26 -0.41 -1.61
CA ALA A 38 12.32 -1.68 -2.32
C ALA A 38 11.76 -2.85 -1.49
N LEU A 39 12.08 -2.90 -0.19
CA LEU A 39 11.63 -3.96 0.70
C LEU A 39 10.13 -3.86 0.95
N ALA A 40 9.63 -2.67 1.30
CA ALA A 40 8.20 -2.44 1.49
C ALA A 40 7.40 -2.80 0.23
N ALA A 41 7.85 -2.38 -0.94
CA ALA A 41 7.22 -2.70 -2.22
C ALA A 41 7.22 -4.20 -2.55
N ILE A 42 8.28 -4.95 -2.20
CA ILE A 42 8.31 -6.41 -2.39
C ILE A 42 7.28 -7.10 -1.49
N LEU A 43 7.06 -6.59 -0.29
CA LEU A 43 6.23 -7.24 0.72
C LEU A 43 4.77 -6.79 0.71
N HIS A 44 4.42 -5.64 0.09
CA HIS A 44 3.10 -5.00 0.22
C HIS A 44 1.92 -5.93 -0.07
N ASP A 45 2.02 -6.74 -1.10
CA ASP A 45 0.96 -7.66 -1.57
C ASP A 45 1.21 -9.12 -1.18
N SER A 46 2.14 -9.41 -0.26
CA SER A 46 2.52 -10.79 0.13
C SER A 46 1.38 -11.62 0.73
N ALA A 47 0.31 -10.97 1.18
CA ALA A 47 -0.93 -11.60 1.68
C ALA A 47 -2.12 -11.44 0.72
N LYS A 48 -1.92 -10.97 -0.53
CA LYS A 48 -3.02 -10.63 -1.44
C LYS A 48 -3.84 -11.83 -1.88
N GLU A 49 -3.22 -12.97 -2.00
CA GLU A 49 -3.82 -14.20 -2.56
C GLU A 49 -4.15 -15.26 -1.50
N ILE A 50 -4.02 -14.92 -0.20
CA ILE A 50 -4.53 -15.78 0.87
C ILE A 50 -6.04 -15.54 1.09
N SER A 51 -6.73 -16.54 1.65
CA SER A 51 -8.18 -16.46 1.85
C SER A 51 -8.55 -15.40 2.90
N LYS A 52 -9.80 -14.91 2.84
CA LYS A 52 -10.31 -13.97 3.85
C LYS A 52 -10.36 -14.58 5.26
N ASP A 53 -10.61 -15.87 5.36
CA ASP A 53 -10.64 -16.57 6.65
C ASP A 53 -9.24 -16.68 7.23
N GLU A 54 -8.23 -16.96 6.41
CA GLU A 54 -6.83 -16.94 6.81
C GLU A 54 -6.35 -15.53 7.20
N MET A 55 -6.73 -14.50 6.46
CA MET A 55 -6.45 -13.12 6.83
C MET A 55 -7.06 -12.76 8.20
N ARG A 56 -8.30 -13.18 8.44
CA ARG A 56 -8.98 -12.97 9.73
C ARG A 56 -8.24 -13.67 10.87
N GLU A 57 -7.82 -14.91 10.65
CA GLU A 57 -7.07 -15.67 11.65
C GLU A 57 -5.73 -15.00 11.98
N ILE A 58 -4.99 -14.53 10.98
CA ILE A 58 -3.74 -13.77 11.18
C ILE A 58 -4.00 -12.53 12.05
N MET A 59 -5.04 -11.75 11.74
CA MET A 59 -5.36 -10.56 12.52
C MET A 59 -5.75 -10.87 13.96
N ARG A 60 -6.47 -11.98 14.20
CA ARG A 60 -6.86 -12.44 15.55
C ARG A 60 -5.68 -12.97 16.36
N GLN A 61 -4.74 -13.63 15.69
CA GLN A 61 -3.53 -14.12 16.33
C GLN A 61 -2.61 -12.97 16.79
N TYR A 62 -2.63 -11.84 16.09
CA TYR A 62 -1.77 -10.68 16.35
C TYR A 62 -2.58 -9.37 16.49
N PRO A 63 -3.52 -9.30 17.44
CA PRO A 63 -4.44 -8.16 17.55
C PRO A 63 -3.72 -6.83 17.79
N GLN A 64 -2.55 -6.85 18.44
CA GLN A 64 -1.72 -5.67 18.67
C GLN A 64 -1.15 -5.04 17.38
N TYR A 65 -1.15 -5.77 16.27
CA TYR A 65 -0.67 -5.31 14.96
C TYR A 65 -1.80 -5.18 13.93
N ALA A 66 -3.01 -5.59 14.27
CA ALA A 66 -4.14 -5.66 13.34
C ALA A 66 -4.83 -4.30 13.08
N GLU A 67 -4.53 -3.27 13.84
CA GLU A 67 -5.06 -1.90 13.64
C GLU A 67 -6.60 -1.85 13.47
N GLY A 68 -7.34 -2.68 14.19
CA GLY A 68 -8.79 -2.80 14.05
C GLY A 68 -9.24 -3.42 12.71
N GLY A 69 -8.35 -4.15 12.04
CA GLY A 69 -8.51 -4.63 10.66
C GLY A 69 -9.80 -5.37 10.37
N GLU A 70 -10.30 -6.22 11.30
CA GLU A 70 -11.56 -6.95 11.07
C GLU A 70 -12.79 -6.05 10.92
N SER A 71 -12.78 -4.85 11.50
CA SER A 71 -13.86 -3.86 11.38
C SER A 71 -13.78 -3.04 10.08
N ARG A 72 -12.66 -3.13 9.36
CA ARG A 72 -12.40 -2.40 8.12
C ARG A 72 -12.88 -3.20 6.90
N PRO A 73 -13.12 -2.56 5.75
CA PRO A 73 -13.48 -3.27 4.53
C PRO A 73 -12.44 -4.31 4.11
N THR A 74 -12.88 -5.49 3.68
CA THR A 74 -11.99 -6.61 3.32
C THR A 74 -10.90 -6.29 2.29
N PRO A 75 -11.08 -5.34 1.33
CA PRO A 75 -10.00 -4.99 0.40
C PRO A 75 -8.74 -4.44 1.05
N VAL A 76 -8.80 -3.93 2.31
CA VAL A 76 -7.62 -3.39 3.00
C VAL A 76 -6.90 -4.44 3.86
N TRP A 77 -7.52 -5.59 4.12
CA TRP A 77 -6.98 -6.61 5.03
C TRP A 77 -5.64 -7.18 4.60
N HIS A 78 -5.42 -7.35 3.29
CA HIS A 78 -4.17 -7.93 2.80
C HIS A 78 -2.94 -7.08 3.15
N GLY A 79 -3.05 -5.74 3.16
CA GLY A 79 -1.96 -4.86 3.57
C GLY A 79 -1.62 -5.01 5.05
N ILE A 80 -2.65 -5.08 5.91
CA ILE A 80 -2.49 -5.32 7.34
C ILE A 80 -1.85 -6.68 7.59
N CYS A 81 -2.37 -7.74 6.95
CA CYS A 81 -1.82 -9.09 7.07
C CYS A 81 -0.39 -9.18 6.52
N ALA A 82 -0.09 -8.52 5.39
CA ALA A 82 1.26 -8.48 4.85
C ALA A 82 2.26 -7.84 5.82
N SER A 83 1.87 -6.76 6.52
CA SER A 83 2.68 -6.13 7.56
C SER A 83 2.90 -7.07 8.76
N ILE A 84 1.85 -7.76 9.23
CA ILE A 84 1.96 -8.75 10.30
C ILE A 84 2.93 -9.87 9.91
N LEU A 85 2.77 -10.44 8.71
CA LEU A 85 3.65 -11.50 8.20
C LEU A 85 5.09 -11.01 8.03
N ALA A 86 5.30 -9.78 7.57
CA ALA A 86 6.61 -9.17 7.46
C ALA A 86 7.33 -9.13 8.82
N ARG A 87 6.62 -8.72 9.86
CA ARG A 87 7.14 -8.68 11.22
C ARG A 87 7.40 -10.09 11.80
N THR A 88 6.40 -10.94 11.75
CA THR A 88 6.38 -12.21 12.50
C THR A 88 7.10 -13.36 11.81
N GLN A 89 7.08 -13.40 10.48
CA GLN A 89 7.69 -14.49 9.71
C GLN A 89 9.01 -14.11 9.04
N TRP A 90 9.23 -12.83 8.74
CA TRP A 90 10.42 -12.39 7.99
C TRP A 90 11.33 -11.46 8.80
N GLY A 91 11.00 -11.20 10.08
CA GLY A 91 11.85 -10.47 11.00
C GLY A 91 12.03 -8.99 10.62
N VAL A 92 11.06 -8.39 9.95
CA VAL A 92 11.08 -6.94 9.66
C VAL A 92 10.71 -6.18 10.93
N GLU A 93 11.65 -5.43 11.49
CA GLU A 93 11.46 -4.65 12.73
C GLU A 93 11.29 -3.15 12.45
N ASP A 94 11.61 -2.69 11.26
CA ASP A 94 11.53 -1.27 10.88
C ASP A 94 10.08 -0.82 10.73
N GLU A 95 9.62 0.01 11.67
CA GLU A 95 8.24 0.50 11.73
C GLU A 95 7.84 1.33 10.49
N ALA A 96 8.79 2.01 9.84
CA ALA A 96 8.50 2.75 8.63
C ALA A 96 8.16 1.82 7.46
N ILE A 97 8.87 0.69 7.33
CA ILE A 97 8.59 -0.35 6.33
C ILE A 97 7.24 -1.00 6.61
N LEU A 98 6.99 -1.40 7.86
CA LEU A 98 5.75 -2.05 8.27
C LEU A 98 4.53 -1.14 8.07
N SER A 99 4.66 0.14 8.41
CA SER A 99 3.65 1.16 8.14
C SER A 99 3.32 1.26 6.65
N ALA A 100 4.33 1.38 5.80
CA ALA A 100 4.15 1.51 4.36
C ALA A 100 3.45 0.27 3.76
N ILE A 101 3.77 -0.92 4.24
CA ILE A 101 3.07 -2.16 3.86
C ILE A 101 1.61 -2.12 4.31
N ALA A 102 1.34 -1.80 5.58
CA ALA A 102 0.00 -1.85 6.14
C ALA A 102 -0.96 -0.85 5.48
N CYS A 103 -0.50 0.38 5.18
CA CYS A 103 -1.37 1.46 4.69
C CYS A 103 -1.39 1.61 3.16
N HIS A 104 -0.70 0.77 2.39
CA HIS A 104 -0.57 0.97 0.94
C HIS A 104 -1.89 0.97 0.15
N THR A 105 -2.96 0.39 0.70
CA THR A 105 -4.26 0.30 0.02
C THR A 105 -5.18 1.48 0.34
N ALA A 106 -5.23 1.89 1.59
CA ALA A 106 -6.21 2.88 2.08
C ALA A 106 -5.58 4.21 2.49
N GLY A 107 -4.26 4.25 2.65
CA GLY A 107 -3.57 5.34 3.31
C GLY A 107 -3.87 5.38 4.81
N LYS A 108 -3.39 6.42 5.46
CA LYS A 108 -3.68 6.78 6.87
C LYS A 108 -3.39 8.26 7.10
N PRO A 109 -3.99 8.90 8.12
CA PRO A 109 -3.58 10.25 8.53
C PRO A 109 -2.09 10.28 8.91
N GLY A 110 -1.39 11.34 8.53
CA GLY A 110 0.03 11.53 8.87
C GLY A 110 0.99 10.56 8.16
N MET A 111 0.70 10.20 6.91
CA MET A 111 1.59 9.33 6.11
C MET A 111 3.00 9.90 6.02
N SER A 112 3.99 9.05 6.31
CA SER A 112 5.39 9.34 6.05
C SER A 112 5.69 9.43 4.55
N LYS A 113 6.85 9.94 4.20
CA LYS A 113 7.31 9.95 2.80
C LYS A 113 7.34 8.54 2.20
N LEU A 114 7.78 7.53 2.97
CA LEU A 114 7.83 6.14 2.54
C LEU A 114 6.43 5.56 2.32
N ASP A 115 5.47 5.86 3.21
CA ASP A 115 4.07 5.45 3.06
C ASP A 115 3.49 5.95 1.72
N LYS A 116 3.69 7.25 1.41
CA LYS A 116 3.22 7.88 0.17
C LYS A 116 3.87 7.26 -1.06
N ILE A 117 5.18 6.99 -1.01
CA ILE A 117 5.93 6.37 -2.09
C ILE A 117 5.39 4.97 -2.42
N VAL A 118 5.17 4.14 -1.42
CA VAL A 118 4.67 2.76 -1.66
C VAL A 118 3.23 2.78 -2.16
N TYR A 119 2.37 3.64 -1.60
CA TYR A 119 0.99 3.83 -2.06
C TYR A 119 0.94 4.24 -3.54
N LEU A 120 1.70 5.27 -3.91
CA LEU A 120 1.72 5.78 -5.28
C LEU A 120 2.34 4.76 -6.24
N ALA A 121 3.42 4.09 -5.84
CA ALA A 121 4.08 3.07 -6.66
C ALA A 121 3.15 1.90 -7.02
N ASP A 122 2.27 1.47 -6.09
CA ASP A 122 1.25 0.45 -6.38
C ASP A 122 0.23 0.97 -7.41
N MET A 123 -0.22 2.21 -7.29
CA MET A 123 -1.20 2.80 -8.20
C MET A 123 -0.65 3.09 -9.60
N THR A 124 0.66 3.32 -9.74
CA THR A 124 1.30 3.83 -10.96
C THR A 124 2.31 2.89 -11.59
N SER A 125 2.46 1.66 -11.04
CA SER A 125 3.35 0.63 -11.59
C SER A 125 3.11 0.41 -13.10
N ALA A 126 4.13 -0.10 -13.79
CA ALA A 126 4.19 -0.06 -15.26
C ALA A 126 2.99 -0.71 -15.96
N GLU A 127 2.44 -1.79 -15.38
CA GLU A 127 1.29 -2.54 -15.91
C GLU A 127 -0.07 -1.90 -15.62
N ARG A 128 -0.12 -0.87 -14.76
CA ARG A 128 -1.38 -0.17 -14.47
C ARG A 128 -1.84 0.64 -15.68
N ASP A 129 -3.10 0.39 -16.08
CA ASP A 129 -3.74 1.06 -17.22
C ASP A 129 -5.19 1.44 -16.88
N TRP A 130 -5.35 2.36 -15.94
CA TRP A 130 -6.65 2.94 -15.60
C TRP A 130 -6.74 4.40 -16.08
N PRO A 131 -7.95 4.91 -16.37
CA PRO A 131 -8.12 6.28 -16.88
C PRO A 131 -7.52 7.32 -15.93
N GLY A 132 -6.46 8.01 -16.38
CA GLY A 132 -5.76 9.03 -15.59
C GLY A 132 -4.42 8.59 -14.99
N VAL A 133 -4.02 7.32 -15.06
CA VAL A 133 -2.75 6.82 -14.52
C VAL A 133 -1.53 7.60 -15.04
N ASN A 134 -1.51 7.93 -16.33
CA ASN A 134 -0.40 8.69 -16.91
C ASN A 134 -0.33 10.14 -16.39
N LYS A 135 -1.49 10.73 -16.04
CA LYS A 135 -1.53 12.04 -15.39
C LYS A 135 -0.96 11.97 -13.97
N LEU A 136 -1.32 10.92 -13.23
CA LEU A 136 -0.78 10.69 -11.90
C LEU A 136 0.73 10.39 -11.93
N ARG A 137 1.22 9.58 -12.90
CA ARG A 137 2.66 9.34 -13.10
C ARG A 137 3.46 10.61 -13.35
N LYS A 138 2.89 11.58 -14.06
CA LYS A 138 3.53 12.88 -14.28
C LYS A 138 3.52 13.74 -13.02
N LEU A 139 2.43 13.69 -12.25
CA LEU A 139 2.27 14.48 -11.03
C LEU A 139 3.19 13.96 -9.92
N GLU A 140 3.27 12.65 -9.70
CA GLU A 140 4.12 12.06 -8.65
C GLU A 140 5.62 12.31 -8.84
N LEU A 141 6.05 12.63 -10.07
CA LEU A 141 7.43 13.05 -10.35
C LEU A 141 7.68 14.53 -10.09
N LYS A 142 6.64 15.33 -9.84
CA LYS A 142 6.74 16.78 -9.59
C LYS A 142 6.48 17.11 -8.13
N ASP A 143 5.44 16.55 -7.56
CA ASP A 143 4.92 16.85 -6.24
C ASP A 143 4.30 15.59 -5.62
N LEU A 144 4.97 15.04 -4.62
CA LEU A 144 4.56 13.80 -3.96
C LEU A 144 3.23 13.98 -3.20
N ASP A 145 3.04 15.13 -2.56
CA ASP A 145 1.88 15.39 -1.72
C ASP A 145 0.64 15.69 -2.58
N ALA A 146 0.79 16.47 -3.63
CA ALA A 146 -0.27 16.68 -4.60
C ALA A 146 -0.66 15.38 -5.31
N ALA A 147 0.30 14.53 -5.64
CA ALA A 147 0.03 13.21 -6.23
C ALA A 147 -0.71 12.31 -5.24
N MET A 148 -0.32 12.32 -3.96
CA MET A 148 -1.00 11.53 -2.94
C MET A 148 -2.45 11.96 -2.74
N LEU A 149 -2.72 13.27 -2.69
CA LEU A 149 -4.07 13.80 -2.62
C LEU A 149 -4.92 13.39 -3.84
N ALA A 150 -4.36 13.50 -5.04
CA ALA A 150 -5.03 13.07 -6.27
C ALA A 150 -5.34 11.57 -6.27
N ALA A 151 -4.39 10.75 -5.81
CA ALA A 151 -4.53 9.31 -5.72
C ALA A 151 -5.61 8.89 -4.71
N LEU A 152 -5.65 9.52 -3.53
CA LEU A 152 -6.68 9.28 -2.51
C LEU A 152 -8.08 9.65 -3.03
N LYS A 153 -8.22 10.80 -3.69
CA LYS A 153 -9.49 11.19 -4.32
C LYS A 153 -9.94 10.16 -5.35
N GLN A 154 -9.05 9.77 -6.26
CA GLN A 154 -9.34 8.77 -7.28
C GLN A 154 -9.79 7.43 -6.67
N THR A 155 -9.09 6.95 -5.65
CA THR A 155 -9.43 5.69 -4.97
C THR A 155 -10.79 5.77 -4.28
N ASN A 156 -11.05 6.86 -3.55
CA ASN A 156 -12.30 7.04 -2.84
C ASN A 156 -13.49 7.20 -3.81
N ASP A 157 -13.34 7.98 -4.89
CA ASP A 157 -14.34 8.13 -5.93
C ASP A 157 -14.66 6.79 -6.62
N PHE A 158 -13.63 5.99 -6.89
CA PHE A 158 -13.82 4.64 -7.43
C PHE A 158 -14.61 3.74 -6.48
N VAL A 159 -14.27 3.71 -5.19
CA VAL A 159 -15.00 2.91 -4.19
C VAL A 159 -16.46 3.33 -4.10
N LEU A 160 -16.73 4.64 -4.07
CA LEU A 160 -18.09 5.18 -4.04
C LEU A 160 -18.87 4.86 -5.33
N SER A 161 -18.23 4.93 -6.50
CA SER A 161 -18.86 4.59 -7.79
C SER A 161 -19.29 3.11 -7.86
N GLN A 162 -18.66 2.24 -7.05
CA GLN A 162 -19.04 0.84 -6.91
C GLN A 162 -20.17 0.61 -5.88
N GLY A 163 -20.74 1.67 -5.32
CA GLY A 163 -21.75 1.59 -4.26
C GLY A 163 -21.24 1.02 -2.92
N LYS A 164 -19.91 1.06 -2.70
CA LYS A 164 -19.28 0.52 -1.50
C LYS A 164 -19.00 1.63 -0.49
N PRO A 165 -19.09 1.32 0.83
CA PRO A 165 -18.71 2.29 1.85
C PRO A 165 -17.19 2.54 1.81
N LEU A 166 -16.80 3.79 2.09
CA LEU A 166 -15.40 4.13 2.29
C LEU A 166 -14.87 3.54 3.60
N ASP A 167 -13.63 3.11 3.56
CA ASP A 167 -12.87 2.81 4.77
C ASP A 167 -12.73 4.08 5.62
N PRO A 168 -13.08 4.05 6.93
CA PRO A 168 -13.00 5.22 7.80
C PRO A 168 -11.60 5.84 7.86
N VAL A 169 -10.55 5.00 7.80
CA VAL A 169 -9.15 5.45 7.81
C VAL A 169 -8.79 6.16 6.50
N SER A 170 -9.26 5.65 5.35
CA SER A 170 -9.06 6.30 4.05
C SER A 170 -9.76 7.66 3.98
N LYS A 171 -10.97 7.75 4.53
CA LYS A 171 -11.69 9.03 4.63
C LYS A 171 -10.94 10.04 5.51
N ALA A 172 -10.46 9.61 6.68
CA ALA A 172 -9.67 10.45 7.57
C ALA A 172 -8.33 10.88 6.93
N CYS A 173 -7.69 9.98 6.18
CA CYS A 173 -6.48 10.28 5.42
C CYS A 173 -6.71 11.39 4.40
N LEU A 174 -7.79 11.34 3.64
CA LEU A 174 -8.12 12.36 2.64
C LEU A 174 -8.35 13.72 3.28
N LEU A 175 -9.09 13.79 4.39
CA LEU A 175 -9.32 15.03 5.12
C LEU A 175 -8.01 15.64 5.63
N TYR A 176 -7.18 14.84 6.30
CA TYR A 176 -5.88 15.27 6.81
C TYR A 176 -4.96 15.81 5.69
N THR A 177 -4.91 15.12 4.55
CA THR A 177 -4.06 15.51 3.41
C THR A 177 -4.58 16.74 2.69
N SER A 178 -5.89 17.02 2.77
CA SER A 178 -6.50 18.22 2.14
C SER A 178 -6.26 19.50 2.95
N ASP A 179 -6.02 19.38 4.26
CA ASP A 179 -5.87 20.51 5.19
C ASP A 179 -4.37 20.84 5.45
N ALA A 180 -3.45 20.04 4.93
CA ALA A 180 -2.01 20.21 5.09
C ALA A 180 -1.38 20.91 3.89
#